data_5ac328e19fe28b2495536998864905e6
#
_entry.id   5ac328e19fe28b2495536998864905e6
#
_cell.length_a   1.000
_cell.length_b   1.000
_cell.length_c   1.000
_cell.angle_alpha   90.00
_cell.angle_beta   90.00
_cell.angle_gamma   90.00
#
_symmetry.space_group_name_H-M   'P 1'
#
loop_
_entity.id
_entity.type
_entity.pdbx_description
1 polymer ?
#
loop_
_entity_poly.entity_id
_entity_poly.type
_entity_poly.pdbx_seq_one_letter_code
_entity_poly.pdbx_strand_id
1 'polypeptide(L)'
;MSRVKSGVVTHARHRKVIKKAAGYYAARSTNFRTATQAVDKAQQYATRDRKNRKRNFRALWIQRINAAVRLFDPAFTYSRLINGLSLAGIEVDRKVLADLAVHEPEAFNTIAAQAKAAMPA
;
A
#
# COMPACT_ATOMS: atom_id res chain seq x y z
N MET A 1 37.64 -26.20 34.33
CA MET A 1 36.50 -25.48 33.72
C MET A 1 36.44 -25.73 32.22
N SER A 2 35.29 -26.03 31.70
CA SER A 2 35.11 -26.18 30.25
C SER A 2 35.10 -24.83 29.55
N ARG A 3 35.77 -24.79 28.40
CA ARG A 3 35.79 -23.59 27.56
C ARG A 3 34.47 -23.46 26.78
N VAL A 4 33.85 -22.31 26.86
CA VAL A 4 32.68 -22.00 26.04
C VAL A 4 33.16 -21.73 24.61
N LYS A 5 32.62 -22.46 23.66
CA LYS A 5 32.91 -22.28 22.24
C LYS A 5 31.67 -21.70 21.52
N SER A 6 31.87 -20.61 20.85
CA SER A 6 30.77 -19.90 20.18
C SER A 6 30.54 -20.34 18.73
N GLY A 7 31.30 -21.30 18.21
CA GLY A 7 31.26 -21.70 16.80
C GLY A 7 29.89 -22.15 16.33
N VAL A 8 29.20 -22.99 17.13
CA VAL A 8 27.85 -23.49 16.75
C VAL A 8 26.84 -22.36 16.67
N VAL A 9 26.84 -21.47 17.67
CA VAL A 9 25.91 -20.35 17.74
C VAL A 9 26.17 -19.35 16.59
N THR A 10 27.46 -19.03 16.35
CA THR A 10 27.85 -18.12 15.30
C THR A 10 27.43 -18.66 13.93
N HIS A 11 27.70 -19.96 13.68
CA HIS A 11 27.31 -20.61 12.43
C HIS A 11 25.80 -20.58 12.22
N ALA A 12 25.02 -20.84 13.27
CA ALA A 12 23.57 -20.79 13.21
C ALA A 12 23.05 -19.39 12.86
N ARG A 13 23.65 -18.34 13.44
CA ARG A 13 23.30 -16.96 13.13
C ARG A 13 23.61 -16.58 11.68
N HIS A 14 24.80 -16.98 11.19
CA HIS A 14 25.21 -16.76 9.81
C HIS A 14 24.29 -17.48 8.84
N ARG A 15 23.96 -18.73 9.14
CA ARG A 15 23.06 -19.53 8.29
C ARG A 15 21.65 -18.94 8.23
N LYS A 16 21.19 -18.34 9.31
CA LYS A 16 19.89 -17.66 9.34
C LYS A 16 19.84 -16.51 8.31
N VAL A 17 20.91 -15.73 8.20
CA VAL A 17 21.01 -14.66 7.21
C VAL A 17 21.11 -15.23 5.80
N ILE A 18 21.91 -16.26 5.61
CA ILE A 18 22.07 -16.92 4.30
C ILE A 18 20.73 -17.48 3.80
N LYS A 19 19.93 -18.04 4.68
CA LYS A 19 18.58 -18.53 4.32
C LYS A 19 17.67 -17.42 3.82
N LYS A 20 17.76 -16.23 4.44
CA LYS A 20 16.99 -15.06 3.99
C LYS A 20 17.46 -14.55 2.62
N ALA A 21 18.70 -14.83 2.26
CA ALA A 21 19.29 -14.45 0.98
C ALA A 21 19.10 -15.51 -0.11
N ALA A 22 18.27 -16.51 0.12
CA ALA A 22 18.03 -17.60 -0.84
C ALA A 22 17.50 -17.01 -2.17
N GLY A 23 18.10 -17.44 -3.28
CA GLY A 23 17.74 -16.96 -4.61
C GLY A 23 18.44 -15.68 -5.03
N TYR A 24 19.27 -15.08 -4.18
CA TYR A 24 20.02 -13.89 -4.53
C TYR A 24 21.16 -14.23 -5.51
N TYR A 25 21.55 -13.26 -6.32
CA TYR A 25 22.51 -13.45 -7.38
C TYR A 25 23.92 -13.63 -6.84
N ALA A 26 24.63 -14.67 -7.36
CA ALA A 26 26.05 -14.96 -7.12
C ALA A 26 26.40 -15.00 -5.61
N ALA A 27 27.46 -14.30 -5.21
CA ALA A 27 27.98 -14.26 -3.84
C ALA A 27 27.00 -13.74 -2.81
N ARG A 28 25.95 -13.02 -3.22
CA ARG A 28 24.92 -12.50 -2.32
C ARG A 28 24.08 -13.60 -1.68
N SER A 29 24.05 -14.78 -2.29
CA SER A 29 23.33 -15.94 -1.76
C SER A 29 24.21 -16.89 -0.93
N THR A 30 25.53 -16.80 -1.07
CA THR A 30 26.46 -17.78 -0.47
C THR A 30 27.45 -17.19 0.53
N ASN A 31 27.97 -15.97 0.29
CA ASN A 31 28.94 -15.33 1.16
C ASN A 31 28.24 -14.51 2.23
N PHE A 32 28.50 -14.82 3.51
CA PHE A 32 27.80 -14.18 4.63
C PHE A 32 27.93 -12.66 4.62
N ARG A 33 29.14 -12.14 4.42
CA ARG A 33 29.37 -10.67 4.44
C ARG A 33 28.54 -9.96 3.38
N THR A 34 28.55 -10.47 2.17
CA THR A 34 27.77 -9.91 1.06
C THR A 34 26.28 -10.14 1.26
N ALA A 35 25.91 -11.32 1.73
CA ALA A 35 24.51 -11.67 2.02
C ALA A 35 23.91 -10.78 3.09
N THR A 36 24.68 -10.47 4.16
CA THR A 36 24.23 -9.58 5.23
C THR A 36 23.89 -8.19 4.68
N GLN A 37 24.76 -7.65 3.87
CA GLN A 37 24.53 -6.33 3.26
C GLN A 37 23.30 -6.32 2.36
N ALA A 38 23.16 -7.38 1.55
CA ALA A 38 22.00 -7.52 0.66
C ALA A 38 20.68 -7.66 1.42
N VAL A 39 20.67 -8.47 2.48
CA VAL A 39 19.47 -8.68 3.33
C VAL A 39 19.12 -7.41 4.09
N ASP A 40 20.12 -6.68 4.63
CA ASP A 40 19.87 -5.40 5.31
C ASP A 40 19.21 -4.41 4.38
N LYS A 41 19.70 -4.31 3.16
CA LYS A 41 19.14 -3.41 2.15
C LYS A 41 17.73 -3.84 1.74
N ALA A 42 17.52 -5.15 1.58
CA ALA A 42 16.20 -5.70 1.28
C ALA A 42 15.18 -5.36 2.37
N GLN A 43 15.57 -5.45 3.63
CA GLN A 43 14.70 -5.10 4.75
C GLN A 43 14.39 -3.61 4.82
N GLN A 44 15.37 -2.76 4.50
CA GLN A 44 15.16 -1.32 4.41
C GLN A 44 14.16 -0.99 3.30
N TYR A 45 14.31 -1.61 2.15
CA TYR A 45 13.36 -1.44 1.04
C TYR A 45 11.97 -1.95 1.41
N ALA A 46 11.89 -3.10 2.12
CA ALA A 46 10.61 -3.64 2.56
C ALA A 46 9.88 -2.68 3.49
N THR A 47 10.58 -2.06 4.44
CA THR A 47 9.99 -1.06 5.35
C THR A 47 9.50 0.16 4.59
N ARG A 48 10.34 0.70 3.71
CA ARG A 48 10.00 1.85 2.88
C ARG A 48 8.79 1.56 2.01
N ASP A 49 8.80 0.40 1.35
CA ASP A 49 7.79 0.07 0.34
C ASP A 49 6.45 -0.33 0.97
N ARG A 50 6.44 -0.84 2.20
CA ARG A 50 5.19 -1.03 2.94
C ARG A 50 4.48 0.30 3.19
N LYS A 51 5.23 1.35 3.50
CA LYS A 51 4.69 2.71 3.65
C LYS A 51 4.23 3.29 2.32
N ASN A 52 5.05 3.10 1.28
CA ASN A 52 4.73 3.58 -0.07
C ASN A 52 3.52 2.85 -0.66
N ARG A 53 3.34 1.57 -0.34
CA ARG A 53 2.19 0.79 -0.81
C ARG A 53 0.86 1.43 -0.39
N LYS A 54 0.77 1.89 0.85
CA LYS A 54 -0.43 2.56 1.34
C LYS A 54 -0.72 3.84 0.56
N ARG A 55 0.32 4.62 0.27
CA ARG A 55 0.20 5.84 -0.53
C ARG A 55 -0.20 5.54 -1.97
N ASN A 56 0.38 4.50 -2.54
CA ASN A 56 0.11 4.09 -3.93
C ASN A 56 -1.33 3.61 -4.08
N PHE A 57 -1.83 2.82 -3.15
CA PHE A 57 -3.23 2.38 -3.18
C PHE A 57 -4.19 3.54 -2.99
N ARG A 58 -3.88 4.47 -2.09
CA ARG A 58 -4.70 5.66 -1.92
C ARG A 58 -4.76 6.48 -3.21
N ALA A 59 -3.62 6.66 -3.88
CA ALA A 59 -3.58 7.36 -5.16
C ALA A 59 -4.42 6.66 -6.24
N LEU A 60 -4.36 5.32 -6.27
CA LEU A 60 -5.16 4.53 -7.19
C LEU A 60 -6.66 4.67 -6.91
N TRP A 61 -7.07 4.63 -5.65
CA TRP A 61 -8.47 4.82 -5.27
C TRP A 61 -8.98 6.21 -5.67
N ILE A 62 -8.18 7.24 -5.41
CA ILE A 62 -8.51 8.62 -5.80
C ILE A 62 -8.69 8.72 -7.31
N GLN A 63 -7.81 8.11 -8.08
CA GLN A 63 -7.87 8.11 -9.54
C GLN A 63 -9.16 7.45 -10.04
N ARG A 64 -9.50 6.30 -9.49
CA ARG A 64 -10.71 5.55 -9.87
C ARG A 64 -11.97 6.32 -9.50
N ILE A 65 -12.01 6.88 -8.30
CA ILE A 65 -13.14 7.69 -7.83
C ILE A 65 -13.32 8.93 -8.72
N ASN A 66 -12.22 9.61 -9.02
CA ASN A 66 -12.26 10.81 -9.86
C ASN A 66 -12.77 10.49 -11.27
N ALA A 67 -12.32 9.38 -11.85
CA ALA A 67 -12.79 8.94 -13.17
C ALA A 67 -14.30 8.67 -13.15
N ALA A 68 -14.78 7.97 -12.13
CA ALA A 68 -16.20 7.64 -11.99
C ALA A 68 -17.07 8.88 -11.76
N VAL A 69 -16.59 9.81 -10.95
CA VAL A 69 -17.30 11.07 -10.69
C VAL A 69 -17.45 11.89 -11.97
N ARG A 70 -16.41 11.92 -12.80
CA ARG A 70 -16.45 12.66 -14.06
C ARG A 70 -17.33 12.00 -15.10
N LEU A 71 -17.53 10.68 -15.02
CA LEU A 71 -18.52 10.00 -15.84
C LEU A 71 -19.95 10.31 -15.39
N PHE A 72 -20.14 10.50 -14.08
CA PHE A 72 -21.42 10.91 -13.51
C PHE A 72 -21.78 12.35 -13.90
N ASP A 73 -20.82 13.27 -13.73
CA ASP A 73 -20.97 14.67 -14.08
C ASP A 73 -19.59 15.26 -14.41
N PRO A 74 -19.32 15.66 -15.68
CA PRO A 74 -18.00 16.17 -16.05
C PRO A 74 -17.55 17.40 -15.27
N ALA A 75 -18.47 18.18 -14.74
CA ALA A 75 -18.16 19.36 -13.91
C ALA A 75 -17.92 19.03 -12.45
N PHE A 76 -18.24 17.81 -12.03
CA PHE A 76 -18.08 17.36 -10.64
C PHE A 76 -16.72 16.69 -10.46
N THR A 77 -15.88 17.25 -9.62
CA THR A 77 -14.51 16.76 -9.41
C THR A 77 -14.43 15.92 -8.15
N TYR A 78 -13.31 15.18 -8.00
CA TYR A 78 -13.03 14.41 -6.80
C TYR A 78 -13.10 15.27 -5.53
N SER A 79 -12.49 16.44 -5.56
CA SER A 79 -12.48 17.36 -4.41
C SER A 79 -13.88 17.77 -4.00
N ARG A 80 -14.72 18.06 -4.97
CA ARG A 80 -16.11 18.40 -4.72
C ARG A 80 -16.91 17.22 -4.17
N LEU A 81 -16.66 16.02 -4.68
CA LEU A 81 -17.28 14.80 -4.16
C LEU A 81 -16.95 14.61 -2.69
N ILE A 82 -15.69 14.71 -2.31
CA ILE A 82 -15.25 14.52 -0.92
C ILE A 82 -15.88 15.59 -0.01
N ASN A 83 -15.91 16.83 -0.45
CA ASN A 83 -16.57 17.89 0.29
C ASN A 83 -18.07 17.62 0.44
N GLY A 84 -18.73 17.19 -0.63
CA GLY A 84 -20.15 16.85 -0.63
C GLY A 84 -20.48 15.70 0.31
N LEU A 85 -19.65 14.67 0.34
CA LEU A 85 -19.80 13.54 1.26
C LEU A 85 -19.68 13.99 2.71
N SER A 86 -18.73 14.88 3.00
CA SER A 86 -18.55 15.45 4.34
C SER A 86 -19.78 16.26 4.77
N LEU A 87 -20.31 17.10 3.87
CA LEU A 87 -21.49 17.91 4.14
C LEU A 87 -22.75 17.05 4.33
N ALA A 88 -22.85 15.95 3.58
CA ALA A 88 -23.98 15.02 3.68
C ALA A 88 -23.90 14.11 4.91
N GLY A 89 -22.77 14.12 5.62
CA GLY A 89 -22.53 13.22 6.76
C GLY A 89 -22.33 11.76 6.37
N ILE A 90 -21.96 11.50 5.13
CA ILE A 90 -21.73 10.13 4.63
C ILE A 90 -20.28 9.74 4.92
N GLU A 91 -20.10 8.70 5.73
CA GLU A 91 -18.78 8.18 6.10
C GLU A 91 -18.50 6.89 5.34
N VAL A 92 -17.83 7.02 4.21
CA VAL A 92 -17.39 5.88 3.39
C VAL A 92 -15.93 6.10 3.05
N ASP A 93 -15.10 5.08 3.24
CA ASP A 93 -13.68 5.21 2.93
C ASP A 93 -13.43 5.14 1.41
N ARG A 94 -12.23 5.58 1.02
CA ARG A 94 -11.86 5.65 -0.39
C ARG A 94 -11.76 4.28 -1.06
N LYS A 95 -11.35 3.28 -0.31
CA LYS A 95 -11.25 1.91 -0.81
C LYS A 95 -12.61 1.38 -1.25
N VAL A 96 -13.62 1.55 -0.40
CA VAL A 96 -14.99 1.11 -0.69
C VAL A 96 -15.58 1.92 -1.85
N LEU A 97 -15.38 3.23 -1.88
CA LEU A 97 -15.86 4.08 -2.97
C LEU A 97 -15.24 3.68 -4.32
N ALA A 98 -13.94 3.39 -4.33
CA ALA A 98 -13.27 2.96 -5.55
C ALA A 98 -13.77 1.59 -6.02
N ASP A 99 -14.05 0.69 -5.10
CA ASP A 99 -14.62 -0.62 -5.41
C ASP A 99 -16.03 -0.48 -6.01
N LEU A 100 -16.88 0.31 -5.41
CA LEU A 100 -18.22 0.61 -5.93
C LEU A 100 -18.16 1.25 -7.32
N ALA A 101 -17.21 2.14 -7.52
CA ALA A 101 -17.05 2.84 -8.81
C ALA A 101 -16.76 1.87 -9.96
N VAL A 102 -16.05 0.79 -9.69
CA VAL A 102 -15.68 -0.20 -10.70
C VAL A 102 -16.73 -1.30 -10.84
N HIS A 103 -17.22 -1.85 -9.73
CA HIS A 103 -18.07 -3.03 -9.73
C HIS A 103 -19.57 -2.73 -9.66
N GLU A 104 -19.94 -1.62 -9.01
CA GLU A 104 -21.34 -1.23 -8.84
C GLU A 104 -21.53 0.25 -9.16
N PRO A 105 -21.47 0.63 -10.46
CA PRO A 105 -21.55 2.05 -10.85
C PRO A 105 -22.86 2.74 -10.43
N GLU A 106 -23.96 2.00 -10.39
CA GLU A 106 -25.26 2.56 -9.99
C GLU A 106 -25.27 2.97 -8.53
N ALA A 107 -24.71 2.13 -7.64
CA ALA A 107 -24.58 2.44 -6.22
C ALA A 107 -23.67 3.65 -6.03
N PHE A 108 -22.57 3.71 -6.76
CA PHE A 108 -21.67 4.86 -6.73
C PHE A 108 -22.36 6.14 -7.17
N ASN A 109 -23.14 6.09 -8.24
CA ASN A 109 -23.87 7.25 -8.77
C ASN A 109 -24.92 7.74 -7.77
N THR A 110 -25.56 6.84 -7.02
CA THR A 110 -26.50 7.21 -5.97
C THR A 110 -25.79 8.01 -4.86
N ILE A 111 -24.62 7.53 -4.43
CA ILE A 111 -23.81 8.23 -3.43
C ILE A 111 -23.34 9.59 -3.94
N ALA A 112 -22.89 9.64 -5.20
CA ALA A 112 -22.44 10.88 -5.84
C ALA A 112 -23.57 11.90 -5.94
N ALA A 113 -24.77 11.45 -6.27
CA ALA A 113 -25.95 12.31 -6.34
C ALA A 113 -26.31 12.90 -4.98
N GLN A 114 -26.22 12.10 -3.92
CA GLN A 114 -26.44 12.57 -2.54
C GLN A 114 -25.39 13.59 -2.13
N ALA A 115 -24.14 13.36 -2.47
CA ALA A 115 -23.06 14.28 -2.17
C ALA A 115 -23.24 15.62 -2.92
N LYS A 116 -23.63 15.55 -4.19
CA LYS A 116 -23.88 16.74 -5.01
C LYS A 116 -25.06 17.55 -4.45
N ALA A 117 -26.12 16.88 -4.04
CA ALA A 117 -27.30 17.52 -3.47
C ALA A 117 -27.02 18.23 -2.14
N ALA A 118 -26.03 17.77 -1.37
CA ALA A 118 -25.64 18.38 -0.10
C ALA A 118 -24.76 19.61 -0.26
N MET A 119 -24.22 19.85 -1.45
CA MET A 119 -23.37 21.01 -1.72
C MET A 119 -24.20 22.26 -1.97
N PRO A 120 -23.73 23.43 -1.50
CA PRO A 120 -24.37 24.69 -1.84
C PRO A 120 -24.26 24.96 -3.34
N ALA A 121 -25.27 25.62 -3.88
CA ALA A 121 -25.32 25.95 -5.29
C ALA A 121 -24.19 26.88 -5.74
#